data_421c44169764e6e3fe4d6b85f04407e2
#
_entry.id   421c44169764e6e3fe4d6b85f04407e2
#
_cell.length_a   1.000
_cell.length_b   1.000
_cell.length_c   1.000
_cell.angle_alpha   90.00
_cell.angle_beta   90.00
_cell.angle_gamma   90.00
#
_symmetry.space_group_name_H-M   'P 1'
#
loop_
_entity.id
_entity.type
_entity.pdbx_description
1 polymer ?
#
loop_
_entity_poly.entity_id
_entity_poly.type
_entity_poly.pdbx_seq_one_letter_code
_entity_poly.pdbx_strand_id
1 'polypeptide(L)'
;MNDKIKDIVVTIIFLFTIISLFLINVIKKDTDISIAERRKLATMPELTTKSLFDGTYFKKFDSYVTDQFVERDAFRKIKIDIELSTKGEYNNLYLYDDYIIEEIFPLNSNSINNLTSKINYIKDTYLNDNSNIYYTIIPDKNYFVNNGNLKLNYDKLQDMMKNNLSNINYINIFDKLTLDNYYKTDTHWKQEDLFDVANTIANQMNFDITNNNVVNTVTTFKGSYAGRLSVTKDIDTIKTISNPSTLNSSVYNYETKKYTQIYDYDKIKSLDKYDIYLSGASSIIDIVNPISNGNRELIVFRDSYGSSLIPLLIEGYKKITVVDIRYVSSRILNNYIKFKDQDVLFMYSILTINNSFSIR
;
A
#
# COMPACT_ATOMS: atom_id res chain seq x y z
N MET A 1 -23.98 -1.55 -53.31
CA MET A 1 -23.65 -2.96 -53.00
C MET A 1 -24.95 -3.61 -52.56
N ASN A 2 -25.30 -4.75 -53.14
CA ASN A 2 -26.55 -5.45 -52.82
C ASN A 2 -26.55 -5.78 -51.31
N ASP A 3 -27.63 -5.51 -50.59
CA ASP A 3 -27.69 -5.69 -49.12
C ASP A 3 -27.31 -7.11 -48.70
N LYS A 4 -27.72 -8.13 -49.46
CA LYS A 4 -27.27 -9.52 -49.20
C LYS A 4 -25.74 -9.71 -49.28
N ILE A 5 -25.06 -9.03 -50.22
CA ILE A 5 -23.59 -9.12 -50.30
C ILE A 5 -22.94 -8.43 -49.12
N LYS A 6 -23.49 -7.31 -48.70
CA LYS A 6 -23.03 -6.58 -47.50
C LYS A 6 -23.13 -7.45 -46.23
N ASP A 7 -24.29 -8.10 -46.03
CA ASP A 7 -24.56 -8.97 -44.89
C ASP A 7 -23.61 -10.20 -44.88
N ILE A 8 -23.36 -10.80 -46.04
CA ILE A 8 -22.42 -11.91 -46.18
C ILE A 8 -20.98 -11.44 -45.81
N VAL A 9 -20.56 -10.32 -46.35
CA VAL A 9 -19.21 -9.78 -46.07
C VAL A 9 -19.05 -9.46 -44.59
N VAL A 10 -20.01 -8.82 -43.95
CA VAL A 10 -19.99 -8.53 -42.51
C VAL A 10 -19.92 -9.82 -41.69
N THR A 11 -20.71 -10.82 -42.03
CA THR A 11 -20.71 -12.13 -41.36
C THR A 11 -19.36 -12.84 -41.47
N ILE A 12 -18.77 -12.85 -42.68
CA ILE A 12 -17.46 -13.46 -42.91
C ILE A 12 -16.37 -12.75 -42.07
N ILE A 13 -16.34 -11.40 -42.09
CA ILE A 13 -15.37 -10.63 -41.30
C ILE A 13 -15.54 -10.92 -39.81
N PHE A 14 -16.78 -10.96 -39.31
CA PHE A 14 -17.09 -11.25 -37.93
C PHE A 14 -16.60 -12.66 -37.52
N LEU A 15 -16.95 -13.68 -38.27
CA LEU A 15 -16.53 -15.06 -38.01
C LEU A 15 -15.01 -15.21 -38.09
N PHE A 16 -14.38 -14.60 -39.09
CA PHE A 16 -12.92 -14.60 -39.26
C PHE A 16 -12.23 -13.96 -38.05
N THR A 17 -12.74 -12.83 -37.56
CA THR A 17 -12.19 -12.14 -36.39
C THR A 17 -12.27 -13.03 -35.14
N ILE A 18 -13.43 -13.63 -34.85
CA ILE A 18 -13.61 -14.50 -33.67
C ILE A 18 -12.71 -15.74 -33.75
N ILE A 19 -12.69 -16.42 -34.92
CA ILE A 19 -11.89 -17.62 -35.11
C ILE A 19 -10.36 -17.27 -34.98
N SER A 20 -9.96 -16.15 -35.60
CA SER A 20 -8.55 -15.71 -35.51
C SER A 20 -8.12 -15.41 -34.07
N LEU A 21 -8.94 -14.67 -33.31
CA LEU A 21 -8.66 -14.37 -31.91
C LEU A 21 -8.59 -15.67 -31.07
N PHE A 22 -9.52 -16.61 -31.30
CA PHE A 22 -9.49 -17.90 -30.62
C PHE A 22 -8.20 -18.67 -30.92
N LEU A 23 -7.82 -18.80 -32.20
CA LEU A 23 -6.61 -19.52 -32.60
C LEU A 23 -5.33 -18.87 -32.02
N ILE A 24 -5.25 -17.54 -32.05
CA ILE A 24 -4.12 -16.81 -31.47
C ILE A 24 -4.02 -17.08 -29.95
N ASN A 25 -5.15 -17.07 -29.22
CA ASN A 25 -5.15 -17.37 -27.80
C ASN A 25 -4.70 -18.81 -27.48
N VAL A 26 -5.05 -19.77 -28.33
CA VAL A 26 -4.63 -21.18 -28.15
C VAL A 26 -3.14 -21.37 -28.41
N ILE A 27 -2.57 -20.63 -29.37
CA ILE A 27 -1.16 -20.77 -29.79
C ILE A 27 -0.23 -19.90 -28.93
N LYS A 28 -0.74 -18.77 -28.41
CA LYS A 28 0.03 -17.82 -27.61
C LYS A 28 0.57 -18.49 -26.34
N LYS A 29 1.83 -18.22 -26.01
CA LYS A 29 2.41 -18.62 -24.71
C LYS A 29 1.80 -17.80 -23.58
N ASP A 30 1.50 -18.47 -22.48
CA ASP A 30 0.99 -17.81 -21.26
C ASP A 30 2.01 -16.82 -20.66
N THR A 31 1.48 -15.79 -20.02
CA THR A 31 2.24 -14.78 -19.30
C THR A 31 2.00 -14.96 -17.79
N ASP A 32 3.07 -15.05 -17.01
CA ASP A 32 2.97 -15.34 -15.56
C ASP A 32 2.55 -14.12 -14.74
N ILE A 33 2.98 -12.93 -15.15
CA ILE A 33 2.86 -11.69 -14.35
C ILE A 33 2.38 -10.54 -15.22
N SER A 34 1.36 -9.81 -14.74
CA SER A 34 1.04 -8.49 -15.27
C SER A 34 1.93 -7.45 -14.60
N ILE A 35 2.82 -6.85 -15.36
CA ILE A 35 3.66 -5.73 -14.89
C ILE A 35 2.78 -4.51 -14.59
N ALA A 36 1.77 -4.27 -15.41
CA ALA A 36 0.84 -3.15 -15.25
C ALA A 36 0.03 -3.25 -13.95
N GLU A 37 -0.51 -4.43 -13.64
CA GLU A 37 -1.32 -4.64 -12.43
C GLU A 37 -0.51 -5.11 -11.22
N ARG A 38 0.79 -5.38 -11.37
CA ARG A 38 1.70 -5.88 -10.32
C ARG A 38 1.17 -7.16 -9.64
N ARG A 39 0.59 -8.07 -10.43
CA ARG A 39 0.03 -9.33 -9.93
C ARG A 39 0.36 -10.52 -10.81
N LYS A 40 0.32 -11.70 -10.24
CA LYS A 40 0.33 -12.93 -11.02
C LYS A 40 -0.96 -13.06 -11.82
N LEU A 41 -0.82 -13.50 -13.05
CA LEU A 41 -1.94 -13.85 -13.91
C LEU A 41 -2.40 -15.29 -13.64
N ALA A 42 -3.67 -15.57 -13.88
CA ALA A 42 -4.23 -16.90 -13.74
C ALA A 42 -3.59 -17.86 -14.74
N THR A 43 -3.26 -19.04 -14.29
CA THR A 43 -2.75 -20.15 -15.11
C THR A 43 -3.87 -21.13 -15.45
N MET A 44 -3.67 -21.94 -16.49
CA MET A 44 -4.64 -22.98 -16.87
C MET A 44 -4.99 -23.85 -15.66
N PRO A 45 -6.25 -23.94 -15.25
CA PRO A 45 -6.64 -24.72 -14.09
C PRO A 45 -6.56 -26.23 -14.37
N GLU A 46 -6.20 -26.98 -13.35
CA GLU A 46 -6.21 -28.42 -13.41
C GLU A 46 -7.63 -28.96 -13.38
N LEU A 47 -7.97 -29.83 -14.36
CA LEU A 47 -9.27 -30.46 -14.45
C LEU A 47 -9.31 -31.67 -13.53
N THR A 48 -10.08 -31.57 -12.44
CA THR A 48 -10.35 -32.69 -11.53
C THR A 48 -11.86 -32.95 -11.45
N THR A 49 -12.25 -34.18 -11.14
CA THR A 49 -13.66 -34.55 -10.97
C THR A 49 -14.33 -33.64 -9.95
N LYS A 50 -13.65 -33.33 -8.82
CA LYS A 50 -14.15 -32.45 -7.78
C LYS A 50 -14.37 -31.03 -8.31
N SER A 51 -13.36 -30.42 -8.98
CA SER A 51 -13.44 -29.05 -9.48
C SER A 51 -14.47 -28.86 -10.59
N LEU A 52 -14.77 -29.94 -11.32
CA LEU A 52 -15.81 -29.95 -12.33
C LEU A 52 -17.21 -29.89 -11.70
N PHE A 53 -17.47 -30.77 -10.68
CA PHE A 53 -18.80 -30.88 -10.07
C PHE A 53 -19.11 -29.72 -9.09
N ASP A 54 -18.12 -29.15 -8.40
CA ASP A 54 -18.31 -27.99 -7.52
C ASP A 54 -18.27 -26.64 -8.27
N GLY A 55 -18.01 -26.66 -9.59
CA GLY A 55 -17.98 -25.48 -10.46
C GLY A 55 -16.70 -24.63 -10.31
N THR A 56 -15.74 -25.00 -9.50
CA THR A 56 -14.50 -24.22 -9.30
C THR A 56 -13.60 -24.22 -10.52
N TYR A 57 -13.64 -25.29 -11.34
CA TYR A 57 -12.93 -25.34 -12.60
C TYR A 57 -13.38 -24.21 -13.54
N PHE A 58 -14.68 -24.04 -13.72
CA PHE A 58 -15.22 -23.04 -14.66
C PHE A 58 -14.87 -21.62 -14.21
N LYS A 59 -14.94 -21.32 -12.91
CA LYS A 59 -14.54 -20.00 -12.39
C LYS A 59 -13.05 -19.72 -12.63
N LYS A 60 -12.18 -20.70 -12.38
CA LYS A 60 -10.74 -20.56 -12.62
C LYS A 60 -10.41 -20.47 -14.12
N PHE A 61 -11.13 -21.22 -14.94
CA PHE A 61 -10.97 -21.20 -16.39
C PHE A 61 -11.38 -19.84 -16.98
N ASP A 62 -12.49 -19.27 -16.51
CA ASP A 62 -12.92 -17.91 -16.89
C ASP A 62 -11.85 -16.86 -16.53
N SER A 63 -11.30 -16.94 -15.30
CA SER A 63 -10.19 -16.08 -14.89
C SER A 63 -8.95 -16.28 -15.78
N TYR A 64 -8.61 -17.53 -16.12
CA TYR A 64 -7.49 -17.85 -17.00
C TYR A 64 -7.69 -17.26 -18.41
N VAL A 65 -8.83 -17.49 -19.04
CA VAL A 65 -9.13 -16.95 -20.37
C VAL A 65 -9.09 -15.42 -20.38
N THR A 66 -9.62 -14.80 -19.35
CA THR A 66 -9.59 -13.33 -19.20
C THR A 66 -8.16 -12.80 -19.02
N ASP A 67 -7.36 -13.46 -18.18
CA ASP A 67 -5.99 -13.02 -17.88
C ASP A 67 -5.01 -13.29 -19.02
N GLN A 68 -5.22 -14.35 -19.78
CA GLN A 68 -4.35 -14.74 -20.88
C GLN A 68 -4.87 -14.28 -22.25
N PHE A 69 -5.93 -13.48 -22.31
CA PHE A 69 -6.47 -13.00 -23.58
C PHE A 69 -5.43 -12.20 -24.38
N VAL A 70 -5.38 -12.42 -25.70
CA VAL A 70 -4.49 -11.66 -26.60
C VAL A 70 -4.84 -10.17 -26.52
N GLU A 71 -3.83 -9.31 -26.52
CA GLU A 71 -4.00 -7.84 -26.39
C GLU A 71 -4.84 -7.42 -25.17
N ARG A 72 -4.84 -8.23 -24.11
CA ARG A 72 -5.58 -7.96 -22.86
C ARG A 72 -5.39 -6.54 -22.35
N ASP A 73 -4.15 -6.04 -22.31
CA ASP A 73 -3.85 -4.71 -21.76
C ASP A 73 -4.41 -3.59 -22.66
N ALA A 74 -4.50 -3.80 -23.97
CA ALA A 74 -5.14 -2.86 -24.89
C ALA A 74 -6.66 -2.81 -24.65
N PHE A 75 -7.33 -3.97 -24.49
CA PHE A 75 -8.75 -4.02 -24.17
C PHE A 75 -9.07 -3.44 -22.78
N ARG A 76 -8.20 -3.71 -21.79
CA ARG A 76 -8.30 -3.06 -20.49
C ARG A 76 -8.22 -1.54 -20.59
N LYS A 77 -7.26 -1.03 -21.37
CA LYS A 77 -7.13 0.42 -21.56
C LYS A 77 -8.37 1.03 -22.19
N ILE A 78 -8.92 0.42 -23.23
CA ILE A 78 -10.16 0.88 -23.87
C ILE A 78 -11.31 0.91 -22.84
N LYS A 79 -11.48 -0.15 -22.06
CA LYS A 79 -12.50 -0.20 -21.00
C LYS A 79 -12.31 0.91 -19.98
N ILE A 80 -11.09 1.12 -19.51
CA ILE A 80 -10.74 2.18 -18.54
C ILE A 80 -11.07 3.55 -19.12
N ASP A 81 -10.65 3.85 -20.36
CA ASP A 81 -10.90 5.13 -21.02
C ASP A 81 -12.40 5.40 -21.18
N ILE A 82 -13.20 4.38 -21.52
CA ILE A 82 -14.67 4.48 -21.61
C ILE A 82 -15.27 4.75 -20.21
N GLU A 83 -14.89 3.99 -19.20
CA GLU A 83 -15.46 4.17 -17.85
C GLU A 83 -15.08 5.52 -17.25
N LEU A 84 -13.82 5.96 -17.38
CA LEU A 84 -13.40 7.30 -16.95
C LEU A 84 -14.17 8.40 -17.68
N SER A 85 -14.42 8.24 -18.99
CA SER A 85 -15.16 9.25 -19.78
C SER A 85 -16.65 9.28 -19.47
N THR A 86 -17.26 8.17 -19.08
CA THR A 86 -18.73 8.05 -18.89
C THR A 86 -19.15 8.15 -17.43
N LYS A 87 -18.34 7.60 -16.51
CA LYS A 87 -18.62 7.51 -15.08
C LYS A 87 -17.77 8.49 -14.24
N GLY A 88 -16.66 9.00 -14.81
CA GLY A 88 -15.67 9.81 -14.11
C GLY A 88 -14.68 8.98 -13.28
N GLU A 89 -14.88 7.67 -13.16
CA GLU A 89 -14.06 6.77 -12.35
C GLU A 89 -13.90 5.36 -12.96
N TYR A 90 -12.89 4.64 -12.52
CA TYR A 90 -12.70 3.22 -12.78
C TYR A 90 -12.22 2.50 -11.51
N ASN A 91 -12.99 1.55 -11.01
CA ASN A 91 -12.68 0.78 -9.79
C ASN A 91 -12.29 1.68 -8.60
N ASN A 92 -13.11 2.67 -8.30
CA ASN A 92 -12.92 3.69 -7.27
C ASN A 92 -11.68 4.60 -7.49
N LEU A 93 -11.07 4.58 -8.66
CA LEU A 93 -10.00 5.52 -9.03
C LEU A 93 -10.55 6.57 -9.98
N TYR A 94 -10.28 7.82 -9.67
CA TYR A 94 -10.60 8.97 -10.52
C TYR A 94 -9.38 9.87 -10.72
N LEU A 95 -9.45 10.75 -11.72
CA LEU A 95 -8.41 11.71 -12.02
C LEU A 95 -8.80 13.09 -11.44
N TYR A 96 -7.84 13.70 -10.76
CA TYR A 96 -7.94 15.08 -10.30
C TYR A 96 -6.62 15.80 -10.61
N ASP A 97 -6.66 16.74 -11.52
CA ASP A 97 -5.46 17.30 -12.16
C ASP A 97 -4.54 16.16 -12.66
N ASP A 98 -3.28 16.14 -12.21
CA ASP A 98 -2.33 15.07 -12.53
C ASP A 98 -2.35 13.90 -11.53
N TYR A 99 -3.23 13.93 -10.52
CA TYR A 99 -3.30 12.90 -9.49
C TYR A 99 -4.31 11.81 -9.84
N ILE A 100 -3.93 10.57 -9.56
CA ILE A 100 -4.86 9.45 -9.48
C ILE A 100 -5.24 9.30 -8.01
N ILE A 101 -6.54 9.39 -7.72
CA ILE A 101 -7.08 9.38 -6.36
C ILE A 101 -8.00 8.17 -6.21
N GLU A 102 -7.90 7.49 -5.06
CA GLU A 102 -8.82 6.41 -4.71
C GLU A 102 -9.95 6.96 -3.84
N GLU A 103 -11.18 6.75 -4.28
CA GLU A 103 -12.37 7.04 -3.51
C GLU A 103 -12.56 5.95 -2.45
N ILE A 104 -12.49 6.34 -1.18
CA ILE A 104 -12.72 5.45 -0.05
C ILE A 104 -14.12 5.76 0.49
N PHE A 105 -15.09 4.93 0.12
CA PHE A 105 -16.49 5.09 0.52
C PHE A 105 -17.22 3.74 0.43
N PRO A 106 -18.18 3.45 1.31
CA PRO A 106 -18.57 4.19 2.53
C PRO A 106 -17.64 3.93 3.71
N LEU A 107 -17.89 4.64 4.83
CA LEU A 107 -17.25 4.36 6.10
C LEU A 107 -17.64 2.95 6.60
N ASN A 108 -16.64 2.14 6.89
CA ASN A 108 -16.83 0.77 7.40
C ASN A 108 -16.57 0.73 8.92
N SER A 109 -17.61 0.96 9.70
CA SER A 109 -17.53 0.93 11.16
C SER A 109 -17.05 -0.42 11.72
N ASN A 110 -17.39 -1.54 11.07
CA ASN A 110 -16.91 -2.86 11.49
C ASN A 110 -15.41 -3.01 11.30
N SER A 111 -14.86 -2.44 10.25
CA SER A 111 -13.43 -2.41 10.01
C SER A 111 -12.69 -1.59 11.08
N ILE A 112 -13.21 -0.40 11.41
CA ILE A 112 -12.64 0.44 12.48
C ILE A 112 -12.65 -0.32 13.81
N ASN A 113 -13.77 -0.94 14.17
CA ASN A 113 -13.89 -1.73 15.40
C ASN A 113 -12.93 -2.94 15.41
N ASN A 114 -12.73 -3.59 14.27
CA ASN A 114 -11.78 -4.70 14.17
C ASN A 114 -10.34 -4.23 14.44
N LEU A 115 -9.90 -3.13 13.82
CA LEU A 115 -8.55 -2.58 14.03
C LEU A 115 -8.36 -2.15 15.50
N THR A 116 -9.29 -1.36 16.04
CA THR A 116 -9.19 -0.85 17.42
C THR A 116 -9.22 -1.98 18.46
N SER A 117 -9.99 -3.05 18.21
CA SER A 117 -9.97 -4.26 19.04
C SER A 117 -8.61 -4.95 19.01
N LYS A 118 -7.93 -5.00 17.86
CA LYS A 118 -6.57 -5.56 17.75
C LYS A 118 -5.54 -4.69 18.47
N ILE A 119 -5.64 -3.36 18.36
CA ILE A 119 -4.77 -2.43 19.07
C ILE A 119 -4.95 -2.59 20.58
N ASN A 120 -6.18 -2.60 21.09
CA ASN A 120 -6.46 -2.82 22.49
C ASN A 120 -5.98 -4.19 22.97
N TYR A 121 -6.17 -5.25 22.18
CA TYR A 121 -5.65 -6.58 22.51
C TYR A 121 -4.12 -6.56 22.68
N ILE A 122 -3.39 -5.92 21.77
CA ILE A 122 -1.91 -5.79 21.85
C ILE A 122 -1.54 -5.01 23.12
N LYS A 123 -2.21 -3.88 23.37
CA LYS A 123 -1.98 -3.04 24.54
C LYS A 123 -2.20 -3.85 25.83
N ASP A 124 -3.34 -4.49 25.97
CA ASP A 124 -3.73 -5.17 27.20
C ASP A 124 -2.96 -6.49 27.44
N THR A 125 -2.42 -7.11 26.36
CA THR A 125 -1.68 -8.38 26.45
C THR A 125 -0.19 -8.20 26.67
N TYR A 126 0.43 -7.19 26.07
CA TYR A 126 1.88 -7.09 25.97
C TYR A 126 2.47 -5.84 26.60
N LEU A 127 1.71 -4.75 26.73
CA LEU A 127 2.24 -3.47 27.22
C LEU A 127 1.92 -3.30 28.71
N ASN A 128 2.72 -2.48 29.37
CA ASN A 128 2.54 -2.18 30.79
C ASN A 128 2.29 -0.68 31.01
N ASP A 129 2.02 -0.28 32.25
CA ASP A 129 1.69 1.10 32.62
C ASP A 129 2.85 2.10 32.39
N ASN A 130 4.09 1.62 32.24
CA ASN A 130 5.25 2.46 31.95
C ASN A 130 5.45 2.69 30.44
N SER A 131 4.73 2.00 29.59
CA SER A 131 4.80 2.18 28.14
C SER A 131 4.07 3.46 27.72
N ASN A 132 4.76 4.33 27.00
CA ASN A 132 4.13 5.48 26.35
C ASN A 132 3.51 5.03 25.04
N ILE A 133 2.19 5.05 24.96
CA ILE A 133 1.45 4.49 23.81
C ILE A 133 0.80 5.60 23.03
N TYR A 134 1.04 5.58 21.71
CA TYR A 134 0.56 6.60 20.77
C TYR A 134 -0.09 5.94 19.57
N TYR A 135 -1.02 6.66 18.93
CA TYR A 135 -1.50 6.30 17.60
C TYR A 135 -1.62 7.54 16.71
N THR A 136 -1.46 7.32 15.43
CA THR A 136 -1.72 8.33 14.39
C THR A 136 -2.51 7.74 13.24
N ILE A 137 -3.32 8.57 12.60
CA ILE A 137 -4.13 8.23 11.44
C ILE A 137 -3.54 8.96 10.24
N ILE A 138 -3.20 8.23 9.18
CA ILE A 138 -2.64 8.81 7.97
C ILE A 138 -3.79 9.08 7.00
N PRO A 139 -4.06 10.36 6.64
CA PRO A 139 -5.10 10.69 5.66
C PRO A 139 -4.75 10.15 4.27
N ASP A 140 -5.77 9.87 3.49
CA ASP A 140 -5.64 9.55 2.06
C ASP A 140 -5.72 10.81 1.19
N LYS A 141 -5.40 10.69 -0.10
CA LYS A 141 -5.44 11.81 -1.03
C LYS A 141 -6.83 12.43 -1.19
N ASN A 142 -7.89 11.62 -1.09
CA ASN A 142 -9.26 12.09 -1.26
C ASN A 142 -9.69 13.07 -0.15
N TYR A 143 -9.04 13.03 1.04
CA TYR A 143 -9.25 13.99 2.11
C TYR A 143 -9.00 15.43 1.65
N PHE A 144 -7.96 15.65 0.85
CA PHE A 144 -7.47 16.98 0.43
C PHE A 144 -8.17 17.53 -0.81
N VAL A 145 -8.99 16.72 -1.50
CA VAL A 145 -9.66 17.12 -2.73
C VAL A 145 -11.11 17.56 -2.44
N ASN A 146 -11.57 18.60 -3.08
CA ASN A 146 -12.96 19.06 -2.98
C ASN A 146 -13.59 19.22 -4.37
N ASN A 147 -13.94 18.09 -4.99
CA ASN A 147 -14.44 18.02 -6.37
C ASN A 147 -15.86 17.47 -6.51
N GLY A 148 -16.58 17.32 -5.38
CA GLY A 148 -17.95 16.78 -5.36
C GLY A 148 -18.06 15.27 -5.39
N ASN A 149 -16.95 14.52 -5.47
CA ASN A 149 -16.95 13.07 -5.36
C ASN A 149 -17.33 12.61 -3.94
N LEU A 150 -17.68 11.33 -3.82
CA LEU A 150 -18.02 10.76 -2.52
C LEU A 150 -16.81 10.79 -1.59
N LYS A 151 -17.04 11.21 -0.38
CA LYS A 151 -16.02 11.29 0.67
C LYS A 151 -16.38 10.43 1.86
N LEU A 152 -15.35 9.83 2.42
CA LEU A 152 -15.44 9.21 3.73
C LEU A 152 -15.88 10.25 4.77
N ASN A 153 -16.67 9.84 5.74
CA ASN A 153 -16.91 10.70 6.90
C ASN A 153 -15.69 10.65 7.84
N TYR A 154 -14.71 11.52 7.55
CA TYR A 154 -13.42 11.56 8.25
C TYR A 154 -13.57 11.92 9.73
N ASP A 155 -14.46 12.83 10.06
CA ASP A 155 -14.74 13.23 11.46
C ASP A 155 -15.27 12.03 12.23
N LYS A 156 -16.28 11.34 11.68
CA LYS A 156 -16.82 10.13 12.32
C LYS A 156 -15.75 9.03 12.47
N LEU A 157 -14.85 8.86 11.50
CA LEU A 157 -13.74 7.89 11.61
C LEU A 157 -12.82 8.27 12.77
N GLN A 158 -12.40 9.53 12.85
CA GLN A 158 -11.54 10.02 13.93
C GLN A 158 -12.22 9.90 15.29
N ASP A 159 -13.50 10.25 15.40
CA ASP A 159 -14.29 10.11 16.63
C ASP A 159 -14.38 8.64 17.08
N MET A 160 -14.65 7.72 16.16
CA MET A 160 -14.68 6.28 16.47
C MET A 160 -13.32 5.78 16.94
N MET A 161 -12.23 6.16 16.25
CA MET A 161 -10.87 5.80 16.67
C MET A 161 -10.57 6.34 18.06
N LYS A 162 -10.86 7.62 18.32
CA LYS A 162 -10.62 8.27 19.62
C LYS A 162 -11.42 7.64 20.74
N ASN A 163 -12.69 7.33 20.51
CA ASN A 163 -13.55 6.70 21.51
C ASN A 163 -13.11 5.27 21.84
N ASN A 164 -12.74 4.49 20.81
CA ASN A 164 -12.32 3.10 20.97
C ASN A 164 -10.89 2.97 21.55
N LEU A 165 -10.05 4.01 21.43
CA LEU A 165 -8.65 4.06 21.87
C LEU A 165 -8.44 5.14 22.94
N SER A 166 -9.41 5.36 23.83
CA SER A 166 -9.43 6.47 24.80
C SER A 166 -8.23 6.54 25.75
N ASN A 167 -7.52 5.42 25.94
CA ASN A 167 -6.32 5.32 26.81
C ASN A 167 -5.01 5.30 26.02
N ILE A 168 -5.03 5.77 24.76
CA ILE A 168 -3.85 5.85 23.88
C ILE A 168 -3.77 7.27 23.34
N ASN A 169 -2.59 7.88 23.38
CA ASN A 169 -2.39 9.26 22.97
C ASN A 169 -2.51 9.41 21.45
N TYR A 170 -3.44 10.26 21.01
CA TYR A 170 -3.61 10.56 19.59
C TYR A 170 -2.65 11.64 19.12
N ILE A 171 -1.88 11.36 18.07
CA ILE A 171 -1.04 12.34 17.36
C ILE A 171 -1.71 12.74 16.07
N ASN A 172 -2.22 13.99 16.00
CA ASN A 172 -2.82 14.53 14.79
C ASN A 172 -1.74 15.01 13.82
N ILE A 173 -1.80 14.53 12.57
CA ILE A 173 -0.89 14.91 11.47
C ILE A 173 -1.64 15.45 10.25
N PHE A 174 -2.97 15.59 10.31
CA PHE A 174 -3.78 15.99 9.15
C PHE A 174 -3.45 17.41 8.68
N ASP A 175 -3.16 18.33 9.60
CA ASP A 175 -2.78 19.72 9.34
C ASP A 175 -1.34 19.90 8.85
N LYS A 176 -0.54 18.82 8.84
CA LYS A 176 0.86 18.80 8.35
C LYS A 176 0.99 18.30 6.93
N LEU A 177 -0.13 17.98 6.30
CA LEU A 177 -0.18 17.36 4.98
C LEU A 177 -1.09 18.13 4.04
N THR A 178 -0.76 18.08 2.76
CA THR A 178 -1.56 18.55 1.62
C THR A 178 -1.52 17.48 0.53
N LEU A 179 -2.29 17.65 -0.54
CA LEU A 179 -2.25 16.75 -1.69
C LEU A 179 -0.84 16.66 -2.31
N ASP A 180 -0.09 17.77 -2.29
CA ASP A 180 1.25 17.83 -2.87
C ASP A 180 2.29 16.96 -2.14
N ASN A 181 2.02 16.53 -0.90
CA ASN A 181 2.89 15.61 -0.19
C ASN A 181 2.75 14.15 -0.67
N TYR A 182 1.83 13.86 -1.57
CA TYR A 182 1.58 12.52 -2.09
C TYR A 182 2.12 12.35 -3.51
N TYR A 183 2.47 11.11 -3.86
CA TYR A 183 2.76 10.74 -5.24
C TYR A 183 1.51 10.88 -6.12
N LYS A 184 1.69 11.32 -7.36
CA LYS A 184 0.58 11.50 -8.30
C LYS A 184 -0.06 10.17 -8.68
N THR A 185 0.76 9.15 -8.92
CA THR A 185 0.34 7.85 -9.47
C THR A 185 0.36 6.70 -8.47
N ASP A 186 0.72 6.97 -7.22
CA ASP A 186 0.76 5.98 -6.15
C ASP A 186 -0.15 6.37 -4.98
N THR A 187 -0.44 5.41 -4.11
CA THR A 187 -1.21 5.66 -2.89
C THR A 187 -0.43 6.47 -1.87
N HIS A 188 0.89 6.26 -1.80
CA HIS A 188 1.73 6.74 -0.72
C HIS A 188 2.09 8.22 -0.84
N TRP A 189 2.54 8.76 0.28
CA TRP A 189 3.19 10.06 0.39
C TRP A 189 4.67 10.01 -0.04
N LYS A 190 5.27 11.19 -0.26
CA LYS A 190 6.67 11.37 -0.66
C LYS A 190 7.53 11.58 0.58
N GLN A 191 8.60 10.80 0.76
CA GLN A 191 9.46 10.88 1.95
C GLN A 191 10.05 12.27 2.17
N GLU A 192 10.48 12.94 1.10
CA GLU A 192 11.11 14.26 1.17
C GLU A 192 10.21 15.35 1.74
N ASP A 193 8.90 15.14 1.74
CA ASP A 193 7.91 16.11 2.20
C ASP A 193 7.37 15.80 3.61
N LEU A 194 7.94 14.79 4.32
CA LEU A 194 7.41 14.30 5.59
C LEU A 194 8.12 14.85 6.84
N PHE A 195 9.04 15.80 6.71
CA PHE A 195 9.78 16.29 7.88
C PHE A 195 8.85 16.88 8.95
N ASP A 196 7.85 17.68 8.56
CA ASP A 196 6.90 18.28 9.50
C ASP A 196 6.02 17.24 10.20
N VAL A 197 5.65 16.16 9.50
CA VAL A 197 4.96 15.01 10.08
C VAL A 197 5.84 14.30 11.10
N ALA A 198 7.10 14.00 10.72
CA ALA A 198 8.06 13.34 11.60
C ALA A 198 8.37 14.19 12.84
N ASN A 199 8.55 15.50 12.66
CA ASN A 199 8.80 16.44 13.76
C ASN A 199 7.59 16.56 14.70
N THR A 200 6.37 16.54 14.16
CA THR A 200 5.15 16.52 14.99
C THR A 200 5.07 15.26 15.85
N ILE A 201 5.38 14.09 15.28
CA ILE A 201 5.43 12.83 16.02
C ILE A 201 6.55 12.86 17.07
N ALA A 202 7.75 13.30 16.70
CA ALA A 202 8.88 13.41 17.60
C ALA A 202 8.57 14.29 18.83
N ASN A 203 8.03 15.48 18.60
CA ASN A 203 7.66 16.40 19.67
C ASN A 203 6.59 15.81 20.61
N GLN A 204 5.57 15.14 20.07
CA GLN A 204 4.52 14.50 20.88
C GLN A 204 5.05 13.29 21.68
N MET A 205 6.07 12.61 21.15
CA MET A 205 6.73 11.48 21.79
C MET A 205 7.97 11.89 22.60
N ASN A 206 8.19 13.21 22.82
CA ASN A 206 9.26 13.80 23.62
C ASN A 206 10.68 13.38 23.18
N PHE A 207 10.98 13.53 21.90
CA PHE A 207 12.33 13.48 21.37
C PHE A 207 12.51 14.49 20.24
N ASP A 208 13.78 14.82 19.95
CA ASP A 208 14.14 15.76 18.90
C ASP A 208 14.66 15.02 17.67
N ILE A 209 14.36 15.58 16.51
CA ILE A 209 14.96 15.19 15.22
C ILE A 209 15.62 16.43 14.61
N THR A 210 16.75 16.23 13.95
CA THR A 210 17.45 17.33 13.30
C THR A 210 17.07 17.43 11.83
N ASN A 211 17.06 18.65 11.29
CA ASN A 211 16.80 18.86 9.85
C ASN A 211 18.10 18.81 9.01
N ASN A 212 19.08 18.00 9.43
CA ASN A 212 20.32 17.76 8.70
C ASN A 212 20.14 16.72 7.59
N ASN A 213 19.06 16.84 6.85
CA ASN A 213 18.63 15.86 5.86
C ASN A 213 19.15 16.21 4.47
N VAL A 214 19.75 15.21 3.78
CA VAL A 214 20.13 15.32 2.39
C VAL A 214 19.14 14.53 1.54
N VAL A 215 18.46 15.20 0.63
CA VAL A 215 17.50 14.58 -0.30
C VAL A 215 18.24 14.03 -1.50
N ASN A 216 18.15 12.72 -1.74
CA ASN A 216 18.76 12.02 -2.86
C ASN A 216 17.70 11.58 -3.85
N THR A 217 17.79 12.02 -5.10
CA THR A 217 16.94 11.51 -6.19
C THR A 217 17.44 10.14 -6.61
N VAL A 218 16.53 9.14 -6.62
CA VAL A 218 16.90 7.74 -6.90
C VAL A 218 16.47 7.33 -8.30
N THR A 219 15.17 7.39 -8.60
CA THR A 219 14.64 6.92 -9.89
C THR A 219 13.24 7.47 -10.14
N THR A 220 12.84 7.54 -11.39
CA THR A 220 11.44 7.74 -11.75
C THR A 220 10.64 6.44 -11.54
N PHE A 221 9.36 6.55 -11.23
CA PHE A 221 8.51 5.39 -11.12
C PHE A 221 7.07 5.68 -11.51
N LYS A 222 6.38 4.61 -11.77
CA LYS A 222 4.96 4.57 -12.00
C LYS A 222 4.31 3.85 -10.82
N GLY A 223 3.48 4.56 -10.08
CA GLY A 223 2.85 4.05 -8.87
C GLY A 223 1.81 2.96 -9.13
N SER A 224 1.29 2.40 -8.05
CA SER A 224 0.31 1.30 -8.06
C SER A 224 -1.01 1.68 -8.75
N TYR A 225 -1.45 2.92 -8.58
CA TYR A 225 -2.68 3.41 -9.22
C TYR A 225 -2.52 3.58 -10.73
N ALA A 226 -1.34 4.01 -11.20
CA ALA A 226 -1.06 4.11 -12.63
C ALA A 226 -1.21 2.76 -13.34
N GLY A 227 -0.77 1.68 -12.71
CA GLY A 227 -0.95 0.32 -13.25
C GLY A 227 -2.42 -0.08 -13.35
N ARG A 228 -3.22 0.27 -12.33
CA ARG A 228 -4.67 0.03 -12.31
C ARG A 228 -5.39 0.81 -13.43
N LEU A 229 -4.96 2.03 -13.76
CA LEU A 229 -5.52 2.87 -14.83
C LEU A 229 -4.79 2.73 -16.18
N SER A 230 -3.88 1.76 -16.32
CA SER A 230 -3.10 1.55 -17.56
C SER A 230 -2.34 2.81 -18.03
N VAL A 231 -1.91 3.68 -17.11
CA VAL A 231 -1.04 4.81 -17.40
C VAL A 231 0.35 4.29 -17.70
N THR A 232 0.95 4.74 -18.82
CA THR A 232 2.22 4.18 -19.32
C THR A 232 3.46 4.98 -18.92
N LYS A 233 3.30 6.28 -18.59
CA LYS A 233 4.43 7.17 -18.27
C LYS A 233 4.81 7.07 -16.79
N ASP A 234 6.11 7.12 -16.51
CA ASP A 234 6.64 7.38 -15.17
C ASP A 234 6.48 8.89 -14.90
N ILE A 235 5.64 9.23 -13.91
CA ILE A 235 5.28 10.62 -13.58
C ILE A 235 5.92 11.02 -12.25
N ASP A 236 6.08 10.05 -11.33
CA ASP A 236 6.62 10.28 -10.00
C ASP A 236 8.13 10.01 -9.94
N THR A 237 8.76 10.50 -8.88
CA THR A 237 10.18 10.29 -8.61
C THR A 237 10.36 9.83 -7.18
N ILE A 238 11.01 8.69 -7.01
CA ILE A 238 11.44 8.20 -5.69
C ILE A 238 12.66 9.00 -5.25
N LYS A 239 12.59 9.55 -4.04
CA LYS A 239 13.70 10.19 -3.36
C LYS A 239 13.90 9.58 -1.98
N THR A 240 15.11 9.59 -1.47
CA THR A 240 15.46 9.12 -0.14
C THR A 240 16.11 10.24 0.67
N ILE A 241 15.97 10.19 1.98
CA ILE A 241 16.58 11.15 2.90
C ILE A 241 17.74 10.51 3.64
N SER A 242 18.94 11.06 3.44
CA SER A 242 20.14 10.63 4.16
C SER A 242 20.46 11.60 5.29
N ASN A 243 20.72 11.07 6.47
CA ASN A 243 21.32 11.75 7.61
C ASN A 243 22.25 10.76 8.33
N PRO A 244 23.04 11.20 9.35
CA PRO A 244 23.94 10.30 10.05
C PRO A 244 23.26 9.04 10.60
N SER A 245 22.02 9.14 11.14
CA SER A 245 21.29 8.01 11.70
C SER A 245 20.87 7.02 10.61
N THR A 246 20.31 7.47 9.47
CA THR A 246 19.92 6.56 8.39
C THR A 246 21.12 5.87 7.73
N LEU A 247 22.26 6.55 7.61
CA LEU A 247 23.48 6.01 6.98
C LEU A 247 24.20 4.97 7.85
N ASN A 248 24.11 5.07 9.17
CA ASN A 248 24.78 4.16 10.10
C ASN A 248 23.87 3.04 10.62
N SER A 249 22.56 3.14 10.39
CA SER A 249 21.61 2.12 10.85
C SER A 249 21.55 0.90 9.94
N SER A 250 21.26 -0.23 10.56
CA SER A 250 21.02 -1.52 9.88
C SER A 250 19.62 -2.04 10.18
N VAL A 251 19.08 -2.80 9.25
CA VAL A 251 17.76 -3.43 9.33
C VAL A 251 17.93 -4.94 9.35
N TYR A 252 17.46 -5.61 10.39
CA TYR A 252 17.35 -7.06 10.45
C TYR A 252 15.93 -7.50 10.12
N ASN A 253 15.77 -8.37 9.13
CA ASN A 253 14.47 -8.91 8.73
C ASN A 253 14.29 -10.33 9.27
N TYR A 254 13.24 -10.55 10.07
CA TYR A 254 12.98 -11.83 10.74
C TYR A 254 12.52 -12.93 9.79
N GLU A 255 11.91 -12.59 8.65
CA GLU A 255 11.48 -13.59 7.64
C GLU A 255 12.64 -14.11 6.83
N THR A 256 13.48 -13.22 6.32
CA THR A 256 14.62 -13.56 5.47
C THR A 256 15.89 -13.91 6.27
N LYS A 257 15.92 -13.54 7.56
CA LYS A 257 17.08 -13.65 8.47
C LYS A 257 18.33 -12.94 7.93
N LYS A 258 18.12 -11.83 7.22
CA LYS A 258 19.18 -11.04 6.60
C LYS A 258 19.21 -9.63 7.14
N TYR A 259 20.40 -9.02 7.05
CA TYR A 259 20.59 -7.60 7.29
C TYR A 259 20.55 -6.84 5.96
N THR A 260 19.90 -5.68 5.98
CA THR A 260 19.86 -4.71 4.89
C THR A 260 20.14 -3.31 5.42
N GLN A 261 20.27 -2.34 4.53
CA GLN A 261 20.29 -0.92 4.87
C GLN A 261 18.86 -0.37 4.98
N ILE A 262 18.72 0.84 5.50
CA ILE A 262 17.43 1.56 5.58
C ILE A 262 16.78 1.70 4.20
N TYR A 263 17.59 1.95 3.17
CA TYR A 263 17.18 2.03 1.78
C TYR A 263 17.78 0.87 0.99
N ASP A 264 16.92 -0.01 0.50
CA ASP A 264 17.31 -1.19 -0.28
C ASP A 264 17.29 -0.85 -1.78
N TYR A 265 18.41 -0.38 -2.30
CA TYR A 265 18.54 0.05 -3.69
C TYR A 265 18.36 -1.06 -4.72
N ASP A 266 18.44 -2.34 -4.34
CA ASP A 266 18.14 -3.45 -5.24
C ASP A 266 16.66 -3.49 -5.61
N LYS A 267 15.78 -2.91 -4.76
CA LYS A 267 14.34 -2.82 -4.99
C LYS A 267 13.93 -1.85 -6.10
N ILE A 268 14.81 -1.00 -6.59
CA ILE A 268 14.52 -0.16 -7.78
C ILE A 268 14.25 -1.00 -9.04
N LYS A 269 14.70 -2.27 -9.06
CA LYS A 269 14.46 -3.24 -10.13
C LYS A 269 13.18 -4.06 -9.90
N SER A 270 12.54 -3.94 -8.74
CA SER A 270 11.31 -4.66 -8.43
C SER A 270 10.10 -4.05 -9.14
N LEU A 271 8.98 -4.78 -9.13
CA LEU A 271 7.71 -4.28 -9.66
C LEU A 271 7.20 -3.07 -8.87
N ASP A 272 7.48 -3.04 -7.56
CA ASP A 272 7.17 -1.90 -6.71
C ASP A 272 8.46 -1.23 -6.23
N LYS A 273 8.80 -0.10 -6.85
CA LYS A 273 10.00 0.64 -6.48
C LYS A 273 9.88 1.34 -5.12
N TYR A 274 8.65 1.51 -4.58
CA TYR A 274 8.45 2.02 -3.23
C TYR A 274 9.02 1.07 -2.16
N ASP A 275 9.24 -0.20 -2.49
CA ASP A 275 9.92 -1.17 -1.63
C ASP A 275 11.38 -0.81 -1.30
N ILE A 276 11.94 0.24 -1.90
CA ILE A 276 13.25 0.78 -1.50
C ILE A 276 13.28 1.15 -0.01
N TYR A 277 12.15 1.62 0.54
CA TYR A 277 12.03 1.95 1.94
C TYR A 277 11.87 0.68 2.78
N LEU A 278 12.85 0.37 3.62
CA LEU A 278 12.88 -0.77 4.55
C LEU A 278 12.66 -2.14 3.87
N SER A 279 13.08 -2.27 2.60
CA SER A 279 12.90 -3.48 1.77
C SER A 279 11.43 -3.88 1.53
N GLY A 280 10.47 -2.96 1.73
CA GLY A 280 9.05 -3.15 1.45
C GLY A 280 8.27 -3.85 2.56
N ALA A 281 7.34 -4.73 2.15
CA ALA A 281 6.47 -5.43 3.07
C ALA A 281 7.23 -6.54 3.82
N SER A 282 7.17 -6.50 5.16
CA SER A 282 7.76 -7.51 6.06
C SER A 282 6.94 -7.58 7.34
N SER A 283 6.83 -8.77 7.92
CA SER A 283 6.07 -8.97 9.17
C SER A 283 6.72 -8.28 10.36
N ILE A 284 8.03 -8.50 10.57
CA ILE A 284 8.80 -7.90 11.66
C ILE A 284 10.20 -7.57 11.15
N ILE A 285 10.66 -6.36 11.42
CA ILE A 285 12.05 -5.95 11.24
C ILE A 285 12.53 -5.17 12.45
N ASP A 286 13.83 -5.27 12.76
CA ASP A 286 14.52 -4.45 13.74
C ASP A 286 15.45 -3.47 13.04
N ILE A 287 15.30 -2.19 13.33
CA ILE A 287 16.24 -1.13 12.93
C ILE A 287 17.12 -0.82 14.12
N VAL A 288 18.44 -0.90 13.96
CA VAL A 288 19.42 -0.60 15.00
C VAL A 288 20.22 0.62 14.59
N ASN A 289 20.19 1.66 15.43
CA ASN A 289 20.96 2.88 15.27
C ASN A 289 22.16 2.87 16.25
N PRO A 290 23.36 2.50 15.79
CA PRO A 290 24.53 2.37 16.67
C PRO A 290 25.08 3.71 17.18
N ILE A 291 24.75 4.82 16.52
CA ILE A 291 25.22 6.17 16.90
C ILE A 291 24.25 6.91 17.82
N SER A 292 23.12 6.30 18.20
CA SER A 292 22.21 6.89 19.17
C SER A 292 22.88 7.01 20.54
N ASN A 293 22.83 8.20 21.13
CA ASN A 293 23.37 8.47 22.47
C ASN A 293 22.48 7.96 23.61
N GLY A 294 21.25 7.59 23.32
CA GLY A 294 20.27 7.10 24.29
C GLY A 294 20.05 5.58 24.22
N ASN A 295 19.23 5.07 25.14
CA ASN A 295 18.81 3.67 25.18
C ASN A 295 17.32 3.49 24.87
N ARG A 296 16.64 4.55 24.37
CA ARG A 296 15.22 4.48 24.03
C ARG A 296 14.99 3.47 22.90
N GLU A 297 13.94 2.71 23.05
CA GLU A 297 13.47 1.78 22.03
C GLU A 297 12.03 2.12 21.66
N LEU A 298 11.67 1.86 20.41
CA LEU A 298 10.34 2.09 19.86
C LEU A 298 9.81 0.81 19.22
N ILE A 299 8.54 0.52 19.43
CA ILE A 299 7.79 -0.49 18.66
C ILE A 299 6.78 0.25 17.80
N VAL A 300 6.86 0.08 16.48
CA VAL A 300 5.91 0.69 15.52
C VAL A 300 5.07 -0.39 14.87
N PHE A 301 3.78 -0.33 15.09
CA PHE A 301 2.78 -1.09 14.34
C PHE A 301 2.30 -0.26 13.16
N ARG A 302 2.48 -0.76 11.92
CA ARG A 302 2.29 0.08 10.74
C ARG A 302 1.67 -0.67 9.56
N ASP A 303 1.24 0.08 8.56
CA ASP A 303 1.08 -0.35 7.18
C ASP A 303 2.22 0.21 6.29
N SER A 304 2.10 0.08 4.97
CA SER A 304 3.17 0.46 4.03
C SER A 304 3.58 1.94 4.07
N TYR A 305 2.69 2.84 4.50
CA TYR A 305 3.03 4.27 4.66
C TYR A 305 4.15 4.49 5.67
N GLY A 306 4.21 3.67 6.72
CA GLY A 306 5.28 3.72 7.72
C GLY A 306 6.66 3.46 7.14
N SER A 307 6.78 2.76 6.02
CA SER A 307 8.08 2.42 5.43
C SER A 307 8.94 3.66 5.10
N SER A 308 8.33 4.72 4.59
CA SER A 308 9.04 5.97 4.27
C SER A 308 9.13 6.95 5.43
N LEU A 309 8.22 6.90 6.41
CA LEU A 309 8.24 7.82 7.56
C LEU A 309 9.18 7.36 8.69
N ILE A 310 9.22 6.06 9.00
CA ILE A 310 10.03 5.50 10.09
C ILE A 310 11.52 5.88 9.99
N PRO A 311 12.17 5.90 8.80
CA PRO A 311 13.53 6.39 8.65
C PRO A 311 13.79 7.76 9.23
N LEU A 312 12.83 8.66 9.23
CA LEU A 312 12.94 10.02 9.79
C LEU A 312 12.86 10.05 11.34
N LEU A 313 12.39 8.97 11.96
CA LEU A 313 12.26 8.85 13.42
C LEU A 313 13.47 8.15 14.08
N ILE A 314 14.40 7.60 13.29
CA ILE A 314 15.54 6.78 13.80
C ILE A 314 16.39 7.56 14.79
N GLU A 315 16.53 8.87 14.59
CA GLU A 315 17.40 9.72 15.43
C GLU A 315 17.01 9.69 16.91
N GLY A 316 15.72 9.54 17.22
CA GLY A 316 15.20 9.47 18.58
C GLY A 316 15.46 8.15 19.31
N TYR A 317 15.91 7.10 18.61
CA TYR A 317 15.91 5.75 19.16
C TYR A 317 17.18 4.98 18.85
N LYS A 318 17.58 4.14 19.80
CA LYS A 318 18.65 3.15 19.61
C LYS A 318 18.19 1.95 18.81
N LYS A 319 16.93 1.58 18.99
CA LYS A 319 16.29 0.47 18.27
C LYS A 319 14.83 0.80 17.96
N ILE A 320 14.41 0.49 16.75
CA ILE A 320 13.00 0.53 16.36
C ILE A 320 12.60 -0.87 15.86
N THR A 321 11.65 -1.50 16.53
CA THR A 321 11.02 -2.74 16.06
C THR A 321 9.77 -2.37 15.26
N VAL A 322 9.75 -2.69 13.98
CA VAL A 322 8.62 -2.41 13.08
C VAL A 322 7.83 -3.68 12.87
N VAL A 323 6.53 -3.59 13.06
CA VAL A 323 5.60 -4.74 13.01
C VAL A 323 4.46 -4.44 12.04
N ASP A 324 4.21 -5.36 11.13
CA ASP A 324 3.04 -5.32 10.25
C ASP A 324 2.12 -6.52 10.56
N ILE A 325 1.10 -6.28 11.36
CA ILE A 325 0.16 -7.32 11.80
C ILE A 325 -0.78 -7.82 10.69
N ARG A 326 -0.62 -7.37 9.46
CA ARG A 326 -1.23 -8.00 8.29
C ARG A 326 -0.50 -9.31 7.93
N TYR A 327 0.79 -9.41 8.24
CA TYR A 327 1.67 -10.54 7.91
C TYR A 327 2.03 -11.41 9.12
N VAL A 328 1.91 -10.92 10.34
CA VAL A 328 2.12 -11.68 11.58
C VAL A 328 0.91 -11.59 12.49
N SER A 329 0.55 -12.71 13.13
CA SER A 329 -0.55 -12.71 14.09
C SER A 329 -0.20 -11.93 15.36
N SER A 330 -1.10 -11.05 15.79
CA SER A 330 -0.97 -10.33 17.06
C SER A 330 -0.84 -11.24 18.29
N ARG A 331 -1.24 -12.52 18.19
CA ARG A 331 -1.20 -13.49 19.30
C ARG A 331 0.18 -14.10 19.57
N ILE A 332 1.13 -13.96 18.65
CA ILE A 332 2.47 -14.60 18.76
C ILE A 332 3.62 -13.59 18.80
N LEU A 333 3.33 -12.32 19.03
CA LEU A 333 4.35 -11.25 19.01
C LEU A 333 5.44 -11.46 20.05
N ASN A 334 5.11 -12.03 21.21
CA ASN A 334 6.08 -12.34 22.27
C ASN A 334 7.12 -13.39 21.89
N ASN A 335 6.93 -14.14 20.79
CA ASN A 335 7.95 -15.04 20.26
C ASN A 335 9.10 -14.29 19.57
N TYR A 336 8.88 -13.03 19.20
CA TYR A 336 9.81 -12.22 18.42
C TYR A 336 10.22 -10.95 19.16
N ILE A 337 9.33 -10.38 19.97
CA ILE A 337 9.51 -9.08 20.62
C ILE A 337 9.51 -9.28 22.14
N LYS A 338 10.55 -8.74 22.78
CA LYS A 338 10.60 -8.62 24.25
C LYS A 338 9.99 -7.28 24.63
N PHE A 339 8.74 -7.31 25.03
CA PHE A 339 8.04 -6.12 25.51
C PHE A 339 8.58 -5.71 26.89
N LYS A 340 8.86 -4.42 27.03
CA LYS A 340 9.36 -3.74 28.24
C LYS A 340 8.70 -2.36 28.31
N ASP A 341 9.45 -1.35 28.71
CA ASP A 341 9.01 0.04 28.81
C ASP A 341 9.31 0.84 27.52
N GLN A 342 9.22 0.19 26.35
CA GLN A 342 9.42 0.87 25.07
C GLN A 342 8.26 1.85 24.80
N ASP A 343 8.54 2.89 24.03
CA ASP A 343 7.51 3.67 23.38
C ASP A 343 6.81 2.82 22.31
N VAL A 344 5.52 3.01 22.12
CA VAL A 344 4.73 2.27 21.13
C VAL A 344 3.94 3.24 20.27
N LEU A 345 4.04 3.08 18.95
CA LEU A 345 3.31 3.89 17.99
C LEU A 345 2.49 2.98 17.05
N PHE A 346 1.18 3.13 17.04
CA PHE A 346 0.30 2.55 16.03
C PHE A 346 0.07 3.57 14.92
N MET A 347 0.45 3.22 13.68
CA MET A 347 0.43 4.13 12.53
C MET A 347 -0.27 3.45 11.36
N TYR A 348 -1.49 3.88 11.05
CA TYR A 348 -2.27 3.27 10.00
C TYR A 348 -2.92 4.31 9.10
N SER A 349 -2.91 4.03 7.79
CA SER A 349 -3.63 4.83 6.81
C SER A 349 -5.14 4.58 6.89
N ILE A 350 -5.90 5.57 6.46
CA ILE A 350 -7.36 5.45 6.33
C ILE A 350 -7.75 4.28 5.43
N LEU A 351 -6.97 3.98 4.39
CA LEU A 351 -7.14 2.80 3.55
C LEU A 351 -7.15 1.50 4.37
N THR A 352 -6.17 1.35 5.25
CA THR A 352 -6.06 0.18 6.14
C THR A 352 -7.14 0.20 7.23
N ILE A 353 -7.43 1.34 7.82
CA ILE A 353 -8.44 1.50 8.87
C ILE A 353 -9.83 1.12 8.34
N ASN A 354 -10.19 1.60 7.15
CA ASN A 354 -11.49 1.32 6.54
C ASN A 354 -11.60 -0.09 5.93
N ASN A 355 -10.46 -0.83 5.82
CA ASN A 355 -10.39 -2.20 5.29
C ASN A 355 -9.42 -3.07 6.12
N SER A 356 -9.66 -3.20 7.42
CA SER A 356 -8.76 -3.83 8.37
C SER A 356 -8.91 -5.36 8.51
N PHE A 357 -9.78 -6.00 7.74
CA PHE A 357 -10.04 -7.45 7.89
C PHE A 357 -8.85 -8.35 7.49
N SER A 358 -7.84 -7.81 6.82
CA SER A 358 -6.56 -8.49 6.58
C SER A 358 -5.63 -8.50 7.80
N ILE A 359 -5.91 -7.73 8.84
CA ILE A 359 -5.15 -7.64 10.08
C ILE A 359 -5.40 -8.90 10.93
N ARG A 360 -4.32 -9.54 11.42
CA ARG A 360 -4.32 -10.87 12.05
C ARG A 360 -4.17 -10.84 13.56
#